data_3b556db301e9b10245904d2aef9d4e08
#
_entry.id   3b556db301e9b10245904d2aef9d4e08
#
_cell.length_a   1.000
_cell.length_b   1.000
_cell.length_c   1.000
_cell.angle_alpha   90.00
_cell.angle_beta   90.00
_cell.angle_gamma   90.00
#
_symmetry.space_group_name_H-M   'P 1'
#
loop_
_entity.id
_entity.type
_entity.pdbx_description
1 polymer ?
#
loop_
_entity_poly.entity_id
_entity_poly.type
_entity_poly.pdbx_seq_one_letter_code
_entity_poly.pdbx_strand_id
1 'polypeptide(L)'
;MFDFSELNPEELQTRLEELTAETGEEKRDALSTDELEARVSEMEAIKAEMEKRRADAEEAEARAQEAAQKDGKKIDVEVKKMNFAVNSPEYREAFLKNLQGKELTAEERAAVVATAAIPTETANKIWGKMELYPILNAIDVMHIPGNVILPVEGTINAAAVVAMGTAANDSADTLAPVSLGAYKLIKTVEITADVQAMAIPAFENWLVDRLANKLFRLVAGQVAAGTGTNEPTGLATITAAGTYTKAAITYADLLTIIAALPTEYDPNACFVMSRATFYGNVLNVTTTQKQPVVVADPQAPAKYNVFGFPVIIEDGVGTDIIFGDLKEGYVWNFAKDVEVESDASVAFRTGSTVFRGMALGDGKPTGVGLVRFTKAAS
;
A
#
# COMPACT_ATOMS: atom_id res chain seq x y z
N MET A 1 -26.16 -13.69 -45.82
CA MET A 1 -26.85 -14.21 -44.62
C MET A 1 -25.75 -14.45 -43.61
N PHE A 2 -25.75 -13.70 -42.53
CA PHE A 2 -24.71 -13.77 -41.51
C PHE A 2 -25.01 -15.00 -40.63
N ASP A 3 -24.00 -15.83 -40.37
CA ASP A 3 -24.10 -16.99 -39.46
C ASP A 3 -23.28 -16.68 -38.19
N PHE A 4 -23.99 -16.54 -37.07
CA PHE A 4 -23.42 -16.23 -35.74
C PHE A 4 -23.53 -17.39 -34.77
N SER A 5 -23.83 -18.60 -35.25
CA SER A 5 -24.09 -19.78 -34.42
C SER A 5 -22.87 -20.24 -33.61
N GLU A 6 -21.64 -19.98 -34.09
CA GLU A 6 -20.38 -20.37 -33.44
C GLU A 6 -19.83 -19.33 -32.48
N LEU A 7 -20.36 -18.08 -32.49
CA LEU A 7 -19.84 -16.99 -31.64
C LEU A 7 -20.48 -17.02 -30.25
N ASN A 8 -19.68 -16.78 -29.23
CA ASN A 8 -20.18 -16.63 -27.87
C ASN A 8 -20.79 -15.23 -27.62
N PRO A 9 -21.57 -15.01 -26.55
CA PRO A 9 -22.23 -13.73 -26.30
C PRO A 9 -21.26 -12.54 -26.15
N GLU A 10 -20.06 -12.78 -25.62
CA GLU A 10 -19.03 -11.73 -25.46
C GLU A 10 -18.43 -11.33 -26.80
N GLU A 11 -18.20 -12.29 -27.69
CA GLU A 11 -17.69 -12.04 -29.04
C GLU A 11 -18.71 -11.29 -29.90
N LEU A 12 -20.01 -11.59 -29.75
CA LEU A 12 -21.09 -10.86 -30.41
C LEU A 12 -21.15 -9.41 -29.91
N GLN A 13 -20.98 -9.19 -28.62
CA GLN A 13 -20.97 -7.85 -28.05
C GLN A 13 -19.77 -7.05 -28.51
N THR A 14 -18.58 -7.64 -28.52
CA THR A 14 -17.34 -7.02 -29.03
C THR A 14 -17.52 -6.64 -30.51
N ARG A 15 -18.07 -7.54 -31.31
CA ARG A 15 -18.31 -7.28 -32.74
C ARG A 15 -19.33 -6.16 -32.97
N LEU A 16 -20.37 -6.07 -32.15
CA LEU A 16 -21.36 -5.00 -32.18
C LEU A 16 -20.71 -3.64 -31.82
N GLU A 17 -19.80 -3.60 -30.85
CA GLU A 17 -19.07 -2.40 -30.48
C GLU A 17 -18.11 -1.94 -31.59
N GLU A 18 -17.40 -2.88 -32.23
CA GLU A 18 -16.56 -2.59 -33.40
C GLU A 18 -17.36 -1.97 -34.55
N LEU A 19 -18.47 -2.59 -34.92
CA LEU A 19 -19.36 -2.08 -35.99
C LEU A 19 -19.96 -0.71 -35.65
N THR A 20 -20.28 -0.48 -34.37
CA THR A 20 -20.77 0.80 -33.88
C THR A 20 -19.68 1.89 -33.98
N ALA A 21 -18.44 1.53 -33.68
CA ALA A 21 -17.31 2.45 -33.82
C ALA A 21 -16.95 2.74 -35.29
N GLU A 22 -17.17 1.77 -36.20
CA GLU A 22 -16.96 1.93 -37.63
C GLU A 22 -18.04 2.76 -38.32
N THR A 23 -19.28 2.73 -37.81
CA THR A 23 -20.43 3.48 -38.35
C THR A 23 -20.65 4.82 -37.64
N GLY A 24 -19.78 5.20 -36.67
CA GLY A 24 -19.82 6.49 -35.95
C GLY A 24 -19.63 7.69 -36.86
N GLU A 25 -20.12 8.87 -36.41
CA GLU A 25 -20.17 10.12 -37.22
C GLU A 25 -18.82 10.52 -37.86
N GLU A 26 -17.70 10.26 -37.18
CA GLU A 26 -16.36 10.61 -37.66
C GLU A 26 -15.85 9.74 -38.83
N LYS A 27 -16.37 8.54 -39.02
CA LYS A 27 -15.94 7.59 -40.05
C LYS A 27 -16.99 7.39 -41.13
N ARG A 28 -18.19 7.89 -40.94
CA ARG A 28 -19.34 7.71 -41.81
C ARG A 28 -19.12 8.31 -43.20
N ASP A 29 -18.45 9.45 -43.29
CA ASP A 29 -18.17 10.14 -44.54
C ASP A 29 -17.11 9.45 -45.41
N ALA A 30 -16.40 8.46 -44.88
CA ALA A 30 -15.38 7.68 -45.57
C ALA A 30 -15.90 6.36 -46.18
N LEU A 31 -17.11 5.97 -45.82
CA LEU A 31 -17.74 4.71 -46.26
C LEU A 31 -18.73 4.96 -47.43
N SER A 32 -18.78 4.01 -48.38
CA SER A 32 -19.80 4.03 -49.41
C SER A 32 -21.16 3.67 -48.85
N THR A 33 -22.22 4.10 -49.51
CA THR A 33 -23.62 3.81 -49.10
C THR A 33 -23.89 2.29 -48.96
N ASP A 34 -23.36 1.48 -49.88
CA ASP A 34 -23.50 0.04 -49.87
C ASP A 34 -22.78 -0.63 -48.69
N GLU A 35 -21.59 -0.10 -48.30
CA GLU A 35 -20.83 -0.58 -47.16
C GLU A 35 -21.48 -0.21 -45.83
N LEU A 36 -22.09 0.97 -45.74
CA LEU A 36 -22.87 1.38 -44.57
C LEU A 36 -24.11 0.51 -44.38
N GLU A 37 -24.86 0.25 -45.47
CA GLU A 37 -26.05 -0.65 -45.42
C GLU A 37 -25.64 -2.07 -45.01
N ALA A 38 -24.53 -2.60 -45.51
CA ALA A 38 -24.06 -3.93 -45.12
C ALA A 38 -23.70 -3.98 -43.63
N ARG A 39 -23.02 -2.98 -43.07
CA ARG A 39 -22.67 -2.93 -41.62
C ARG A 39 -23.89 -2.75 -40.72
N VAL A 40 -24.82 -1.90 -41.12
CA VAL A 40 -26.09 -1.73 -40.41
C VAL A 40 -26.89 -3.04 -40.40
N SER A 41 -26.96 -3.74 -41.55
CA SER A 41 -27.61 -5.04 -41.64
C SER A 41 -26.95 -6.12 -40.79
N GLU A 42 -25.60 -6.11 -40.65
CA GLU A 42 -24.83 -6.98 -39.74
C GLU A 42 -25.14 -6.67 -38.28
N MET A 43 -25.17 -5.38 -37.89
CA MET A 43 -25.55 -4.96 -36.53
C MET A 43 -26.96 -5.37 -36.13
N GLU A 44 -27.94 -5.24 -37.07
CA GLU A 44 -29.31 -5.65 -36.82
C GLU A 44 -29.41 -7.18 -36.66
N ALA A 45 -28.68 -7.95 -37.46
CA ALA A 45 -28.63 -9.39 -37.38
C ALA A 45 -27.97 -9.88 -36.07
N ILE A 46 -26.90 -9.22 -35.58
CA ILE A 46 -26.28 -9.51 -34.28
C ILE A 46 -27.25 -9.21 -33.12
N LYS A 47 -27.94 -8.07 -33.17
CA LYS A 47 -28.96 -7.72 -32.15
C LYS A 47 -30.07 -8.71 -32.10
N ALA A 48 -30.58 -9.13 -33.25
CA ALA A 48 -31.63 -10.12 -33.36
C ALA A 48 -31.21 -11.51 -32.81
N GLU A 49 -29.96 -11.92 -33.06
CA GLU A 49 -29.41 -13.17 -32.52
C GLU A 49 -29.21 -13.10 -31.01
N MET A 50 -28.74 -11.98 -30.47
CA MET A 50 -28.63 -11.78 -29.04
C MET A 50 -29.98 -11.78 -28.32
N GLU A 51 -30.99 -11.14 -28.91
CA GLU A 51 -32.35 -11.11 -28.38
C GLU A 51 -33.00 -12.51 -28.42
N LYS A 52 -32.79 -13.24 -29.50
CA LYS A 52 -33.22 -14.63 -29.61
C LYS A 52 -32.60 -15.54 -28.55
N ARG A 53 -31.29 -15.47 -28.36
CA ARG A 53 -30.59 -16.25 -27.31
C ARG A 53 -31.06 -15.90 -25.91
N ARG A 54 -31.39 -14.62 -25.69
CA ARG A 54 -31.97 -14.18 -24.42
C ARG A 54 -33.36 -14.76 -24.22
N ALA A 55 -34.21 -14.74 -25.24
CA ALA A 55 -35.56 -15.35 -25.19
C ALA A 55 -35.48 -16.86 -24.99
N ASP A 56 -34.58 -17.56 -25.68
CA ASP A 56 -34.38 -19.01 -25.54
C ASP A 56 -33.89 -19.36 -24.11
N ALA A 57 -33.03 -18.50 -23.49
CA ALA A 57 -32.58 -18.67 -22.11
C ALA A 57 -33.72 -18.44 -21.11
N GLU A 58 -34.56 -17.42 -21.31
CA GLU A 58 -35.75 -17.16 -20.47
C GLU A 58 -36.77 -18.30 -20.59
N GLU A 59 -36.96 -18.85 -21.79
CA GLU A 59 -37.86 -20.00 -21.98
C GLU A 59 -37.32 -21.31 -21.36
N ALA A 60 -35.99 -21.51 -21.43
CA ALA A 60 -35.34 -22.64 -20.77
C ALA A 60 -35.45 -22.53 -19.24
N GLU A 61 -35.29 -21.32 -18.67
CA GLU A 61 -35.50 -21.07 -17.25
C GLU A 61 -36.96 -21.28 -16.83
N ALA A 62 -37.91 -20.83 -17.63
CA ALA A 62 -39.34 -21.05 -17.38
C ALA A 62 -39.72 -22.55 -17.39
N ARG A 63 -39.16 -23.30 -18.35
CA ARG A 63 -39.36 -24.77 -18.40
C ARG A 63 -38.73 -25.50 -17.23
N ALA A 64 -37.56 -25.05 -16.77
CA ALA A 64 -36.90 -25.59 -15.59
C ALA A 64 -37.69 -25.32 -14.30
N GLN A 65 -38.29 -24.12 -14.17
CA GLN A 65 -39.18 -23.78 -13.07
C GLN A 65 -40.49 -24.59 -13.08
N GLU A 66 -41.08 -24.81 -14.25
CA GLU A 66 -42.29 -25.63 -14.41
C GLU A 66 -42.02 -27.10 -14.07
N ALA A 67 -40.85 -27.64 -14.45
CA ALA A 67 -40.42 -28.98 -14.11
C ALA A 67 -40.21 -29.15 -12.60
N ALA A 68 -39.60 -28.13 -11.94
CA ALA A 68 -39.39 -28.13 -10.50
C ALA A 68 -40.69 -28.01 -9.68
N GLN A 69 -41.71 -27.34 -10.21
CA GLN A 69 -43.05 -27.29 -9.59
C GLN A 69 -43.82 -28.62 -9.66
N LYS A 70 -43.58 -29.42 -10.69
CA LYS A 70 -44.23 -30.74 -10.85
C LYS A 70 -43.72 -31.78 -9.86
N ASP A 71 -42.49 -31.63 -9.35
CA ASP A 71 -41.87 -32.60 -8.43
C ASP A 71 -42.10 -32.29 -6.93
N GLY A 72 -42.94 -31.29 -6.61
CA GLY A 72 -43.38 -31.00 -5.25
C GLY A 72 -42.27 -30.55 -4.26
N LYS A 73 -41.07 -30.32 -4.72
CA LYS A 73 -39.99 -29.70 -3.98
C LYS A 73 -39.87 -28.23 -4.37
N LYS A 74 -40.38 -27.35 -3.51
CA LYS A 74 -39.95 -25.94 -3.53
C LYS A 74 -38.47 -25.93 -3.20
N ILE A 75 -37.61 -25.95 -4.20
CA ILE A 75 -36.24 -25.54 -4.09
C ILE A 75 -36.28 -24.07 -4.45
N ASP A 76 -36.30 -23.20 -3.43
CA ASP A 76 -35.95 -21.81 -3.60
C ASP A 76 -34.42 -21.77 -3.92
N VAL A 77 -34.12 -22.06 -5.18
CA VAL A 77 -32.79 -21.77 -5.73
C VAL A 77 -32.86 -20.36 -6.30
N GLU A 78 -32.80 -19.36 -5.44
CA GLU A 78 -32.14 -18.12 -5.84
C GLU A 78 -30.72 -18.51 -6.26
N VAL A 79 -30.51 -18.79 -7.53
CA VAL A 79 -29.14 -18.80 -8.11
C VAL A 79 -28.70 -17.36 -8.14
N LYS A 80 -28.30 -16.87 -6.95
CA LYS A 80 -27.54 -15.67 -6.82
C LYS A 80 -26.25 -15.96 -7.59
N LYS A 81 -26.08 -15.39 -8.80
CA LYS A 81 -24.81 -15.45 -9.51
C LYS A 81 -23.79 -14.88 -8.54
N MET A 82 -23.01 -15.74 -7.91
CA MET A 82 -21.95 -15.31 -6.98
C MET A 82 -20.95 -14.53 -7.80
N ASN A 83 -20.78 -13.26 -7.47
CA ASN A 83 -19.78 -12.41 -8.09
C ASN A 83 -18.47 -12.62 -7.35
N PHE A 84 -17.52 -13.32 -7.94
CA PHE A 84 -16.18 -13.54 -7.38
C PHE A 84 -15.17 -12.48 -7.79
N ALA A 85 -15.59 -11.25 -8.02
CA ALA A 85 -14.64 -10.14 -8.17
C ALA A 85 -13.86 -9.93 -6.85
N VAL A 86 -12.60 -9.47 -6.94
CA VAL A 86 -11.70 -9.29 -5.78
C VAL A 86 -12.28 -8.38 -4.68
N ASN A 87 -13.18 -7.49 -5.07
CA ASN A 87 -13.89 -6.57 -4.17
C ASN A 87 -15.21 -7.13 -3.64
N SER A 88 -15.61 -8.35 -4.01
CA SER A 88 -16.89 -8.94 -3.58
C SER A 88 -16.78 -9.63 -2.22
N PRO A 89 -17.86 -9.62 -1.42
CA PRO A 89 -17.91 -10.35 -0.15
C PRO A 89 -17.83 -11.86 -0.34
N GLU A 90 -18.32 -12.39 -1.45
CA GLU A 90 -18.29 -13.81 -1.79
C GLU A 90 -16.84 -14.27 -2.03
N TYR A 91 -16.07 -13.52 -2.81
CA TYR A 91 -14.64 -13.81 -3.01
C TYR A 91 -13.87 -13.76 -1.70
N ARG A 92 -14.11 -12.74 -0.88
CA ARG A 92 -13.49 -12.60 0.44
C ARG A 92 -13.77 -13.79 1.34
N GLU A 93 -15.01 -14.26 1.40
CA GLU A 93 -15.39 -15.43 2.19
C GLU A 93 -14.71 -16.69 1.66
N ALA A 94 -14.68 -16.90 0.35
CA ALA A 94 -14.02 -18.03 -0.30
C ALA A 94 -12.49 -18.01 -0.02
N PHE A 95 -11.86 -16.85 -0.13
CA PHE A 95 -10.44 -16.68 0.16
C PHE A 95 -10.11 -17.01 1.62
N LEU A 96 -10.89 -16.51 2.57
CA LEU A 96 -10.70 -16.77 4.00
C LEU A 96 -10.98 -18.23 4.37
N LYS A 97 -11.99 -18.87 3.75
CA LYS A 97 -12.24 -20.32 3.85
C LYS A 97 -11.04 -21.12 3.34
N ASN A 98 -10.48 -20.73 2.19
CA ASN A 98 -9.29 -21.38 1.63
C ASN A 98 -8.09 -21.28 2.59
N LEU A 99 -7.85 -20.11 3.15
CA LEU A 99 -6.78 -19.92 4.14
C LEU A 99 -7.00 -20.79 5.39
N GLN A 100 -8.25 -20.93 5.85
CA GLN A 100 -8.58 -21.81 7.00
C GLN A 100 -8.52 -23.31 6.66
N GLY A 101 -8.33 -23.70 5.39
CA GLY A 101 -8.39 -25.10 4.95
C GLY A 101 -9.79 -25.70 5.01
N LYS A 102 -10.85 -24.89 5.02
CA LYS A 102 -12.23 -25.33 4.94
C LYS A 102 -12.60 -25.78 3.52
N GLU A 103 -13.60 -26.64 3.43
CA GLU A 103 -14.12 -27.09 2.12
C GLU A 103 -14.66 -25.90 1.32
N LEU A 104 -14.27 -25.84 0.06
CA LEU A 104 -14.73 -24.87 -0.92
C LEU A 104 -15.62 -25.55 -1.95
N THR A 105 -16.65 -24.86 -2.41
CA THR A 105 -17.38 -25.27 -3.61
C THR A 105 -16.45 -25.26 -4.83
N ALA A 106 -16.87 -25.87 -5.93
CA ALA A 106 -16.07 -25.90 -7.16
C ALA A 106 -15.85 -24.47 -7.71
N GLU A 107 -16.87 -23.62 -7.60
CA GLU A 107 -16.84 -22.22 -8.06
C GLU A 107 -15.94 -21.35 -7.18
N GLU A 108 -16.05 -21.44 -5.85
CA GLU A 108 -15.17 -20.75 -4.89
C GLU A 108 -13.71 -21.14 -5.12
N ARG A 109 -13.43 -22.42 -5.32
CA ARG A 109 -12.07 -22.91 -5.58
C ARG A 109 -11.53 -22.37 -6.89
N ALA A 110 -12.32 -22.39 -7.96
CA ALA A 110 -11.91 -21.85 -9.26
C ALA A 110 -11.58 -20.34 -9.15
N ALA A 111 -12.42 -19.58 -8.46
CA ALA A 111 -12.24 -18.14 -8.28
C ALA A 111 -10.96 -17.82 -7.48
N VAL A 112 -10.71 -18.51 -6.37
CA VAL A 112 -9.52 -18.27 -5.53
C VAL A 112 -8.24 -18.65 -6.26
N VAL A 113 -8.24 -19.79 -7.02
CA VAL A 113 -7.06 -20.22 -7.79
C VAL A 113 -6.79 -19.29 -8.96
N ALA A 114 -7.84 -18.85 -9.67
CA ALA A 114 -7.67 -17.96 -10.83
C ALA A 114 -7.16 -16.57 -10.47
N THR A 115 -7.58 -16.03 -9.33
CA THR A 115 -7.28 -14.64 -8.95
C THR A 115 -6.05 -14.53 -8.05
N ALA A 116 -5.86 -15.47 -7.11
CA ALA A 116 -4.75 -15.56 -6.15
C ALA A 116 -4.40 -14.22 -5.41
N ALA A 117 -5.33 -13.26 -5.41
CA ALA A 117 -5.15 -11.94 -4.81
C ALA A 117 -5.85 -11.83 -3.45
N ILE A 118 -5.33 -10.99 -2.57
CA ILE A 118 -6.01 -10.67 -1.31
C ILE A 118 -7.28 -9.86 -1.61
N PRO A 119 -8.43 -10.19 -1.00
CA PRO A 119 -9.65 -9.41 -1.15
C PRO A 119 -9.45 -7.95 -0.74
N THR A 120 -10.04 -7.02 -1.49
CA THR A 120 -9.83 -5.58 -1.30
C THR A 120 -10.11 -5.11 0.14
N GLU A 121 -11.19 -5.61 0.76
CA GLU A 121 -11.48 -5.25 2.16
C GLU A 121 -10.42 -5.76 3.14
N THR A 122 -9.92 -6.99 2.95
CA THR A 122 -8.86 -7.55 3.78
C THR A 122 -7.56 -6.78 3.56
N ALA A 123 -7.24 -6.41 2.32
CA ALA A 123 -6.09 -5.56 2.00
C ALA A 123 -6.21 -4.18 2.68
N ASN A 124 -7.38 -3.53 2.62
CA ASN A 124 -7.61 -2.25 3.30
C ASN A 124 -7.43 -2.37 4.83
N LYS A 125 -7.89 -3.47 5.43
CA LYS A 125 -7.65 -3.73 6.86
C LYS A 125 -6.16 -3.91 7.18
N ILE A 126 -5.41 -4.57 6.30
CA ILE A 126 -3.96 -4.74 6.43
C ILE A 126 -3.29 -3.36 6.37
N TRP A 127 -3.56 -2.58 5.33
CA TRP A 127 -2.97 -1.25 5.18
C TRP A 127 -3.37 -0.27 6.28
N GLY A 128 -4.61 -0.34 6.79
CA GLY A 128 -5.05 0.45 7.94
C GLY A 128 -4.21 0.21 9.21
N LYS A 129 -3.51 -0.94 9.33
CA LYS A 129 -2.57 -1.17 10.44
C LYS A 129 -1.27 -0.37 10.32
N MET A 130 -0.92 0.11 9.14
CA MET A 130 0.23 1.00 8.94
C MET A 130 0.05 2.33 9.69
N GLU A 131 -1.19 2.83 9.79
CA GLU A 131 -1.52 4.06 10.50
C GLU A 131 -1.17 4.05 12.00
N LEU A 132 -1.02 2.85 12.58
CA LEU A 132 -0.60 2.69 13.99
C LEU A 132 0.88 3.07 14.21
N TYR A 133 1.64 3.24 13.15
CA TYR A 133 3.07 3.57 13.20
C TYR A 133 3.30 5.00 12.69
N PRO A 134 3.42 5.99 13.58
CA PRO A 134 3.52 7.41 13.20
C PRO A 134 4.67 7.70 12.23
N ILE A 135 5.78 6.97 12.33
CA ILE A 135 6.92 7.13 11.43
C ILE A 135 6.56 6.77 9.98
N LEU A 136 5.72 5.73 9.77
CA LEU A 136 5.30 5.32 8.43
C LEU A 136 4.30 6.29 7.80
N ASN A 137 3.55 7.02 8.63
CA ASN A 137 2.63 8.05 8.15
C ASN A 137 3.34 9.36 7.80
N ALA A 138 4.54 9.55 8.32
CA ALA A 138 5.32 10.77 8.13
C ALA A 138 6.24 10.71 6.91
N ILE A 139 6.64 9.53 6.46
CA ILE A 139 7.51 9.32 5.28
C ILE A 139 6.70 9.26 3.98
N ASP A 140 7.39 9.37 2.85
CA ASP A 140 6.79 9.13 1.53
C ASP A 140 6.76 7.63 1.23
N VAL A 141 5.53 7.07 1.08
CA VAL A 141 5.32 5.65 0.80
C VAL A 141 4.75 5.47 -0.60
N MET A 142 5.48 4.74 -1.43
CA MET A 142 5.11 4.43 -2.81
C MET A 142 4.79 2.95 -2.99
N HIS A 143 3.99 2.65 -4.02
CA HIS A 143 3.62 1.29 -4.43
C HIS A 143 3.95 1.09 -5.92
N ILE A 144 5.24 1.09 -6.25
CA ILE A 144 5.70 0.96 -7.63
C ILE A 144 6.34 -0.42 -7.81
N PRO A 145 5.81 -1.28 -8.70
CA PRO A 145 6.37 -2.61 -8.91
C PRO A 145 7.79 -2.59 -9.44
N GLY A 146 8.64 -3.45 -8.87
CA GLY A 146 10.03 -3.61 -9.31
C GLY A 146 11.01 -2.63 -8.68
N ASN A 147 12.19 -2.52 -9.26
CA ASN A 147 13.23 -1.59 -8.83
C ASN A 147 12.93 -0.19 -9.35
N VAL A 148 13.05 0.79 -8.48
CA VAL A 148 12.75 2.20 -8.78
C VAL A 148 14.02 3.03 -8.61
N ILE A 149 14.26 3.95 -9.53
CA ILE A 149 15.31 4.95 -9.42
C ILE A 149 14.63 6.30 -9.37
N LEU A 150 14.77 6.98 -8.23
CA LEU A 150 14.24 8.32 -8.01
C LEU A 150 15.35 9.33 -8.21
N PRO A 151 15.18 10.30 -9.12
CA PRO A 151 16.06 11.44 -9.18
C PRO A 151 15.78 12.33 -7.97
N VAL A 152 16.74 12.45 -7.07
CA VAL A 152 16.70 13.39 -5.94
C VAL A 152 17.68 14.52 -6.23
N GLU A 153 17.37 15.70 -5.74
CA GLU A 153 18.25 16.85 -5.83
C GLU A 153 19.59 16.55 -5.14
N GLY A 154 20.67 16.74 -5.88
CA GLY A 154 22.02 16.64 -5.35
C GLY A 154 22.52 18.00 -4.90
N THR A 155 23.45 18.57 -5.65
CA THR A 155 23.90 19.94 -5.42
C THR A 155 23.13 20.89 -6.30
N ILE A 156 22.29 21.74 -5.71
CA ILE A 156 21.60 22.84 -6.40
C ILE A 156 22.38 24.12 -6.14
N ASN A 157 22.71 24.81 -7.19
CA ASN A 157 23.38 26.07 -7.11
C ASN A 157 22.39 27.21 -6.84
N ALA A 158 22.73 28.09 -5.93
CA ALA A 158 21.88 29.22 -5.60
C ALA A 158 21.72 30.15 -6.81
N ALA A 159 20.49 30.63 -7.03
CA ALA A 159 20.22 31.67 -8.00
C ALA A 159 21.04 32.94 -7.67
N ALA A 160 21.70 33.50 -8.67
CA ALA A 160 22.51 34.70 -8.50
C ALA A 160 21.78 35.95 -9.01
N VAL A 161 21.88 37.02 -8.25
CA VAL A 161 21.50 38.36 -8.73
C VAL A 161 22.67 38.93 -9.52
N VAL A 162 22.50 39.13 -10.83
CA VAL A 162 23.50 39.67 -11.72
C VAL A 162 23.10 41.04 -12.22
N ALA A 163 24.10 41.91 -12.45
CA ALA A 163 23.85 43.22 -13.04
C ALA A 163 23.31 43.10 -14.50
N MET A 164 22.53 44.09 -14.91
CA MET A 164 22.00 44.13 -16.27
C MET A 164 23.15 44.05 -17.29
N GLY A 165 23.05 43.12 -18.24
CA GLY A 165 24.07 42.87 -19.26
C GLY A 165 25.21 41.95 -18.88
N THR A 166 25.20 41.38 -17.65
CA THR A 166 26.17 40.40 -17.20
C THR A 166 25.54 38.99 -17.27
N ALA A 167 26.27 38.02 -17.81
CA ALA A 167 25.83 36.62 -17.80
C ALA A 167 25.83 36.05 -16.38
N ALA A 168 24.81 35.29 -16.02
CA ALA A 168 24.83 34.52 -14.80
C ALA A 168 25.93 33.44 -14.86
N ASN A 169 26.58 33.20 -13.74
CA ASN A 169 27.53 32.08 -13.63
C ASN A 169 26.74 30.81 -13.27
N ASP A 170 26.20 30.16 -14.31
CA ASP A 170 25.43 28.94 -14.15
C ASP A 170 26.36 27.76 -13.93
N SER A 171 26.46 27.30 -12.69
CA SER A 171 27.03 25.99 -12.41
C SER A 171 25.95 24.92 -12.67
N ALA A 172 26.31 23.79 -13.25
CA ALA A 172 25.37 22.71 -13.49
C ALA A 172 24.86 22.12 -12.17
N ASP A 173 23.56 22.05 -12.03
CA ASP A 173 22.93 21.32 -10.94
C ASP A 173 23.15 19.79 -11.13
N THR A 174 23.31 19.08 -10.02
CA THR A 174 23.51 17.64 -10.04
C THR A 174 22.31 16.93 -9.41
N LEU A 175 21.92 15.82 -10.01
CA LEU A 175 20.92 14.91 -9.47
C LEU A 175 21.65 13.74 -8.79
N ALA A 176 21.22 13.39 -7.59
CA ALA A 176 21.67 12.19 -6.89
C ALA A 176 20.59 11.10 -7.02
N PRO A 177 20.78 10.05 -7.83
CA PRO A 177 19.76 9.02 -7.99
C PRO A 177 19.68 8.15 -6.73
N VAL A 178 18.50 8.04 -6.13
CA VAL A 178 18.19 7.06 -5.08
C VAL A 178 17.60 5.83 -5.74
N SER A 179 18.36 4.73 -5.75
CA SER A 179 17.86 3.46 -6.27
C SER A 179 17.28 2.62 -5.14
N LEU A 180 16.03 2.21 -5.29
CA LEU A 180 15.30 1.34 -4.38
C LEU A 180 15.23 -0.07 -4.99
N GLY A 181 15.60 -1.06 -4.19
CA GLY A 181 15.53 -2.47 -4.55
C GLY A 181 14.22 -3.12 -4.08
N ALA A 182 14.27 -4.42 -3.83
CA ALA A 182 13.14 -5.18 -3.33
C ALA A 182 13.63 -6.24 -2.33
N TYR A 183 13.69 -5.88 -1.06
CA TYR A 183 13.98 -6.83 0.01
C TYR A 183 12.72 -7.56 0.47
N LYS A 184 12.86 -8.82 0.87
CA LYS A 184 11.76 -9.64 1.35
C LYS A 184 11.45 -9.32 2.81
N LEU A 185 10.23 -8.88 3.04
CA LEU A 185 9.66 -8.66 4.37
C LEU A 185 8.73 -9.83 4.66
N ILE A 186 9.12 -10.74 5.54
CA ILE A 186 8.39 -11.99 5.79
C ILE A 186 8.04 -12.12 7.26
N LYS A 187 6.79 -12.49 7.51
CA LYS A 187 6.33 -12.94 8.82
C LYS A 187 5.56 -14.24 8.69
N THR A 188 5.98 -15.26 9.41
CA THR A 188 5.26 -16.53 9.53
C THR A 188 4.62 -16.65 10.91
N VAL A 189 3.42 -17.26 10.95
CA VAL A 189 2.70 -17.57 12.17
C VAL A 189 2.18 -19.00 12.06
N GLU A 190 2.53 -19.86 13.01
CA GLU A 190 1.97 -21.21 13.14
C GLU A 190 0.71 -21.16 14.00
N ILE A 191 -0.34 -21.83 13.56
CA ILE A 191 -1.65 -21.83 14.21
C ILE A 191 -2.12 -23.26 14.44
N THR A 192 -2.64 -23.49 15.62
CA THR A 192 -3.30 -24.76 15.99
C THR A 192 -4.72 -24.85 15.42
N ALA A 193 -5.27 -26.07 15.40
CA ALA A 193 -6.60 -26.37 14.88
C ALA A 193 -7.74 -25.53 15.53
N ASP A 194 -7.57 -25.10 16.78
CA ASP A 194 -8.57 -24.28 17.49
C ASP A 194 -8.82 -22.92 16.79
N VAL A 195 -7.76 -22.30 16.28
CA VAL A 195 -7.87 -21.01 15.58
C VAL A 195 -8.46 -21.21 14.18
N GLN A 196 -8.20 -22.35 13.53
CA GLN A 196 -8.83 -22.71 12.26
C GLN A 196 -10.35 -22.89 12.39
N ALA A 197 -10.83 -23.30 13.56
CA ALA A 197 -12.25 -23.48 13.86
C ALA A 197 -13.00 -22.15 14.07
N MET A 198 -12.30 -21.02 14.15
CA MET A 198 -12.92 -19.70 14.32
C MET A 198 -13.93 -19.35 13.24
N ALA A 199 -14.90 -18.50 13.59
CA ALA A 199 -15.76 -17.87 12.58
C ALA A 199 -14.91 -16.98 11.64
N ILE A 200 -15.28 -16.92 10.34
CA ILE A 200 -14.50 -16.24 9.29
C ILE A 200 -14.14 -14.79 9.65
N PRO A 201 -15.07 -13.92 10.14
CA PRO A 201 -14.72 -12.55 10.49
C PRO A 201 -13.75 -12.44 11.67
N ALA A 202 -13.86 -13.34 12.66
CA ALA A 202 -12.96 -13.38 13.81
C ALA A 202 -11.55 -13.83 13.38
N PHE A 203 -11.49 -14.84 12.53
CA PHE A 203 -10.24 -15.32 11.94
C PHE A 203 -9.54 -14.23 11.10
N GLU A 204 -10.28 -13.51 10.26
CA GLU A 204 -9.72 -12.41 9.46
C GLU A 204 -9.09 -11.34 10.35
N ASN A 205 -9.81 -10.83 11.34
CA ASN A 205 -9.31 -9.81 12.25
C ASN A 205 -8.07 -10.31 13.00
N TRP A 206 -8.10 -11.54 13.50
CA TRP A 206 -6.96 -12.16 14.18
C TRP A 206 -5.74 -12.25 13.23
N LEU A 207 -5.94 -12.72 11.99
CA LEU A 207 -4.87 -12.87 11.00
C LEU A 207 -4.23 -11.51 10.67
N VAL A 208 -5.06 -10.49 10.39
CA VAL A 208 -4.61 -9.12 10.12
C VAL A 208 -3.81 -8.58 11.31
N ASP A 209 -4.31 -8.75 12.54
CA ASP A 209 -3.62 -8.27 13.73
C ASP A 209 -2.26 -8.95 13.95
N ARG A 210 -2.16 -10.23 13.66
CA ARG A 210 -0.92 -10.98 13.88
C ARG A 210 0.13 -10.78 12.78
N LEU A 211 -0.29 -10.74 11.52
CA LEU A 211 0.63 -10.59 10.39
C LEU A 211 0.93 -9.12 10.10
N ALA A 212 -0.10 -8.30 9.87
CA ALA A 212 0.09 -6.92 9.45
C ALA A 212 0.81 -6.07 10.50
N ASN A 213 0.39 -6.12 11.77
CA ASN A 213 1.06 -5.36 12.84
C ASN A 213 2.54 -5.73 12.96
N LYS A 214 2.90 -7.00 12.80
CA LYS A 214 4.30 -7.42 12.90
C LYS A 214 5.12 -7.03 11.68
N LEU A 215 4.49 -7.08 10.49
CA LEU A 215 5.12 -6.67 9.25
C LEU A 215 5.40 -5.15 9.27
N PHE A 216 4.41 -4.32 9.58
CA PHE A 216 4.61 -2.87 9.62
C PHE A 216 5.51 -2.42 10.77
N ARG A 217 5.52 -3.15 11.89
CA ARG A 217 6.53 -2.91 12.93
C ARG A 217 7.95 -3.20 12.43
N LEU A 218 8.13 -4.26 11.63
CA LEU A 218 9.42 -4.52 10.99
C LEU A 218 9.80 -3.38 10.05
N VAL A 219 8.86 -2.92 9.20
CA VAL A 219 9.08 -1.78 8.29
C VAL A 219 9.48 -0.52 9.06
N ALA A 220 8.74 -0.16 10.12
CA ALA A 220 9.06 0.99 10.95
C ALA A 220 10.46 0.88 11.58
N GLY A 221 10.82 -0.31 12.07
CA GLY A 221 12.17 -0.58 12.56
C GLY A 221 13.26 -0.44 11.50
N GLN A 222 13.00 -0.89 10.27
CA GLN A 222 13.93 -0.75 9.14
C GLN A 222 14.07 0.72 8.70
N VAL A 223 12.98 1.47 8.67
CA VAL A 223 13.02 2.92 8.42
C VAL A 223 13.90 3.63 9.45
N ALA A 224 13.81 3.24 10.72
CA ALA A 224 14.61 3.86 11.77
C ALA A 224 16.08 3.42 11.75
N ALA A 225 16.35 2.11 11.69
CA ALA A 225 17.66 1.51 12.02
C ALA A 225 18.26 0.63 10.92
N GLY A 226 17.63 0.48 9.76
CA GLY A 226 18.17 -0.35 8.67
C GLY A 226 19.59 0.05 8.29
N THR A 227 20.46 -0.93 8.04
CA THR A 227 21.90 -0.68 7.79
C THR A 227 22.24 -0.48 6.31
N GLY A 228 21.31 -0.80 5.41
CA GLY A 228 21.55 -0.77 3.95
C GLY A 228 22.34 -1.96 3.42
N THR A 229 22.73 -2.92 4.28
CA THR A 229 23.48 -4.12 3.85
C THR A 229 22.55 -5.33 3.89
N ASN A 230 22.07 -5.77 2.73
CA ASN A 230 21.05 -6.84 2.57
C ASN A 230 19.69 -6.51 3.24
N GLU A 231 19.48 -5.27 3.56
CA GLU A 231 18.26 -4.72 4.14
C GLU A 231 18.08 -3.25 3.75
N PRO A 232 16.90 -2.64 3.93
CA PRO A 232 16.67 -1.23 3.67
C PRO A 232 17.65 -0.32 4.42
N THR A 233 17.83 0.90 3.92
CA THR A 233 18.70 1.88 4.54
C THR A 233 17.89 2.79 5.45
N GLY A 234 18.13 2.77 6.75
CA GLY A 234 17.38 3.53 7.74
C GLY A 234 17.92 4.94 7.99
N LEU A 235 17.14 5.71 8.73
CA LEU A 235 17.47 7.08 9.16
C LEU A 235 18.77 7.16 9.99
N ALA A 236 19.09 6.10 10.73
CA ALA A 236 20.33 6.02 11.50
C ALA A 236 21.60 6.00 10.65
N THR A 237 21.51 5.81 9.33
CA THR A 237 22.65 5.85 8.42
C THR A 237 22.98 7.25 7.89
N ILE A 238 22.06 8.22 8.05
CA ILE A 238 22.31 9.62 7.67
C ILE A 238 23.57 10.11 8.37
N THR A 239 24.44 10.82 7.64
CA THR A 239 25.63 11.40 8.22
C THR A 239 25.25 12.36 9.35
N ALA A 240 25.85 12.21 10.53
CA ALA A 240 25.54 13.09 11.65
C ALA A 240 25.98 14.53 11.35
N ALA A 241 25.06 15.48 11.48
CA ALA A 241 25.33 16.90 11.36
C ALA A 241 26.08 17.46 12.61
N GLY A 242 25.93 16.76 13.74
CA GLY A 242 26.58 17.15 14.98
C GLY A 242 26.36 16.14 16.11
N THR A 243 26.85 16.51 17.30
CA THR A 243 26.65 15.72 18.51
C THR A 243 26.01 16.59 19.60
N TYR A 244 25.19 15.96 20.44
CA TYR A 244 24.64 16.60 21.62
C TYR A 244 25.34 16.14 22.92
N THR A 245 25.17 16.88 23.99
CA THR A 245 25.87 16.67 25.25
C THR A 245 25.61 15.27 25.85
N LYS A 246 26.68 14.61 26.30
CA LYS A 246 26.65 13.22 26.79
C LYS A 246 25.78 12.99 28.02
N ALA A 247 25.81 13.89 28.97
CA ALA A 247 25.16 13.69 30.28
C ALA A 247 23.63 13.85 30.21
N ALA A 248 23.17 14.92 29.56
CA ALA A 248 21.77 15.23 29.30
C ALA A 248 21.67 16.22 28.15
N ILE A 249 20.61 16.13 27.36
CA ILE A 249 20.32 17.11 26.31
C ILE A 249 20.02 18.45 26.97
N THR A 250 20.62 19.50 26.46
CA THR A 250 20.41 20.87 26.96
C THR A 250 19.45 21.65 26.04
N TYR A 251 18.95 22.77 26.53
CA TYR A 251 18.18 23.71 25.73
C TYR A 251 18.94 24.18 24.48
N ALA A 252 20.25 24.46 24.66
CA ALA A 252 21.14 24.90 23.58
C ALA A 252 21.34 23.79 22.50
N ASP A 253 21.44 22.53 22.92
CA ASP A 253 21.55 21.41 21.99
C ASP A 253 20.33 21.33 21.08
N LEU A 254 19.10 21.46 21.64
CA LEU A 254 17.86 21.42 20.85
C LEU A 254 17.78 22.60 19.87
N LEU A 255 18.20 23.79 20.26
CA LEU A 255 18.26 24.93 19.36
C LEU A 255 19.30 24.72 18.24
N THR A 256 20.43 24.09 18.54
CA THR A 256 21.44 23.75 17.53
C THR A 256 20.91 22.74 16.51
N ILE A 257 20.11 21.76 16.96
CA ILE A 257 19.48 20.78 16.09
C ILE A 257 18.50 21.48 15.12
N ILE A 258 17.65 22.37 15.64
CA ILE A 258 16.68 23.12 14.82
C ILE A 258 17.42 24.03 13.84
N ALA A 259 18.45 24.75 14.28
CA ALA A 259 19.19 25.66 13.43
C ALA A 259 20.02 25.00 12.33
N ALA A 260 20.24 23.69 12.41
CA ALA A 260 20.94 22.90 11.39
C ALA A 260 20.09 22.56 10.18
N LEU A 261 18.75 22.67 10.29
CA LEU A 261 17.84 22.40 9.18
C LEU A 261 17.65 23.67 8.33
N PRO A 262 17.69 23.58 7.00
CA PRO A 262 17.27 24.69 6.14
C PRO A 262 15.79 25.05 6.34
N THR A 263 15.48 26.35 6.34
CA THR A 263 14.15 26.88 6.66
C THR A 263 13.04 26.43 5.72
N GLU A 264 13.39 25.98 4.53
CA GLU A 264 12.42 25.45 3.54
C GLU A 264 11.71 24.18 4.00
N TYR A 265 12.34 23.39 4.90
CA TYR A 265 11.79 22.15 5.45
C TYR A 265 11.06 22.34 6.80
N ASP A 266 11.10 23.54 7.39
CA ASP A 266 10.48 23.84 8.70
C ASP A 266 8.96 23.55 8.76
N PRO A 267 8.16 23.83 7.72
CA PRO A 267 6.70 23.69 7.82
C PRO A 267 6.20 22.30 8.21
N ASN A 268 6.90 21.25 7.77
CA ASN A 268 6.55 19.86 8.03
C ASN A 268 7.55 19.15 8.94
N ALA A 269 8.51 19.88 9.47
CA ALA A 269 9.56 19.30 10.29
C ALA A 269 9.02 18.65 11.55
N CYS A 270 9.59 17.52 11.92
CA CYS A 270 9.29 16.79 13.15
C CYS A 270 10.57 16.24 13.77
N PHE A 271 10.50 15.97 15.06
CA PHE A 271 11.54 15.24 15.78
C PHE A 271 11.28 13.75 15.75
N VAL A 272 12.29 12.94 15.47
CA VAL A 272 12.26 11.49 15.63
C VAL A 272 13.32 11.09 16.65
N MET A 273 12.91 10.42 17.70
CA MET A 273 13.79 9.94 18.77
C MET A 273 13.20 8.75 19.49
N SER A 274 14.06 7.98 20.19
CA SER A 274 13.61 6.86 20.98
C SER A 274 12.86 7.30 22.24
N ARG A 275 12.01 6.41 22.73
CA ARG A 275 11.30 6.59 24.01
C ARG A 275 12.28 6.89 25.16
N ALA A 276 13.40 6.18 25.20
CA ALA A 276 14.43 6.38 26.22
C ALA A 276 15.06 7.78 26.14
N THR A 277 15.37 8.27 24.93
CA THR A 277 15.89 9.61 24.71
C THR A 277 14.88 10.68 25.08
N PHE A 278 13.62 10.51 24.67
CA PHE A 278 12.58 11.49 24.95
C PHE A 278 12.27 11.63 26.44
N TYR A 279 11.87 10.54 27.10
CA TYR A 279 11.48 10.57 28.52
C TYR A 279 12.67 10.71 29.46
N GLY A 280 13.84 10.20 29.10
CA GLY A 280 15.03 10.26 29.93
C GLY A 280 15.76 11.62 29.84
N ASN A 281 15.72 12.28 28.70
CA ASN A 281 16.53 13.47 28.47
C ASN A 281 15.70 14.70 28.09
N VAL A 282 14.85 14.60 27.01
CA VAL A 282 14.20 15.77 26.40
C VAL A 282 13.07 16.32 27.27
N LEU A 283 12.28 15.46 27.89
CA LEU A 283 11.12 15.87 28.69
C LEU A 283 11.51 16.78 29.87
N ASN A 284 12.72 16.63 30.40
CA ASN A 284 13.22 17.41 31.53
C ASN A 284 13.95 18.71 31.13
N VAL A 285 14.05 18.99 29.83
CA VAL A 285 14.71 20.22 29.36
C VAL A 285 13.85 21.43 29.67
N THR A 286 14.46 22.42 30.30
CA THR A 286 13.81 23.67 30.63
C THR A 286 14.59 24.85 30.04
N THR A 287 13.89 25.96 29.79
CA THR A 287 14.50 27.22 29.43
C THR A 287 15.36 27.79 30.62
N THR A 288 16.12 28.82 30.36
CA THR A 288 16.83 29.56 31.41
C THR A 288 15.91 30.10 32.52
N GLN A 289 14.64 30.34 32.22
CA GLN A 289 13.59 30.72 33.18
C GLN A 289 12.87 29.51 33.80
N LYS A 290 13.39 28.32 33.66
CA LYS A 290 12.81 27.06 34.16
C LYS A 290 11.41 26.71 33.60
N GLN A 291 11.08 27.21 32.43
CA GLN A 291 9.87 26.80 31.73
C GLN A 291 10.11 25.52 30.91
N PRO A 292 9.18 24.59 30.91
CA PRO A 292 9.33 23.35 30.13
C PRO A 292 9.35 23.67 28.63
N VAL A 293 10.23 23.01 27.90
CA VAL A 293 10.35 23.10 26.43
C VAL A 293 9.33 22.19 25.73
N VAL A 294 9.00 21.08 26.40
CA VAL A 294 8.02 20.12 25.88
C VAL A 294 6.62 20.53 26.28
N VAL A 295 5.75 20.67 25.30
CA VAL A 295 4.33 20.93 25.51
C VAL A 295 3.55 19.64 25.28
N ALA A 296 2.92 19.13 26.33
CA ALA A 296 1.99 18.02 26.21
C ALA A 296 0.61 18.55 25.79
N ASP A 297 -0.02 17.92 24.82
CA ASP A 297 -1.40 18.21 24.46
C ASP A 297 -2.35 17.46 25.43
N PRO A 298 -3.14 18.17 26.28
CA PRO A 298 -4.01 17.52 27.23
C PRO A 298 -5.15 16.73 26.56
N GLN A 299 -5.49 17.07 25.32
CA GLN A 299 -6.59 16.44 24.57
C GLN A 299 -6.10 15.26 23.71
N ALA A 300 -4.80 15.15 23.48
CA ALA A 300 -4.19 14.08 22.68
C ALA A 300 -3.08 13.38 23.46
N PRO A 301 -3.41 12.43 24.33
CA PRO A 301 -2.43 11.67 25.11
C PRO A 301 -1.36 11.06 24.21
N ALA A 302 -0.10 11.13 24.62
CA ALA A 302 1.08 10.68 23.88
C ALA A 302 1.42 11.47 22.60
N LYS A 303 0.82 12.64 22.36
CA LYS A 303 1.31 13.62 21.39
C LYS A 303 2.09 14.72 22.14
N TYR A 304 3.33 14.88 21.76
CA TYR A 304 4.22 15.87 22.37
C TYR A 304 4.80 16.77 21.29
N ASN A 305 4.97 18.05 21.63
CA ASN A 305 5.62 19.02 20.78
C ASN A 305 6.83 19.60 21.50
N VAL A 306 7.94 19.73 20.78
CA VAL A 306 9.16 20.40 21.23
C VAL A 306 9.31 21.66 20.41
N PHE A 307 9.28 22.82 21.01
CA PHE A 307 9.25 24.14 20.33
C PHE A 307 8.16 24.30 19.27
N GLY A 308 7.05 23.59 19.39
CA GLY A 308 5.97 23.62 18.41
C GLY A 308 6.07 22.52 17.34
N PHE A 309 7.21 21.86 17.20
CA PHE A 309 7.40 20.75 16.28
C PHE A 309 6.92 19.43 16.89
N PRO A 310 6.19 18.60 16.16
CA PRO A 310 5.71 17.31 16.66
C PRO A 310 6.87 16.33 16.89
N VAL A 311 6.69 15.44 17.87
CA VAL A 311 7.66 14.40 18.20
C VAL A 311 7.11 13.03 17.84
N ILE A 312 7.84 12.29 17.00
CA ILE A 312 7.60 10.90 16.67
C ILE A 312 8.53 10.04 17.53
N ILE A 313 7.93 9.14 18.30
CA ILE A 313 8.70 8.23 19.15
C ILE A 313 8.89 6.91 18.41
N GLU A 314 10.16 6.60 18.05
CA GLU A 314 10.55 5.35 17.41
C GLU A 314 11.83 4.80 18.03
N ASP A 315 11.73 3.65 18.68
CA ASP A 315 12.83 3.09 19.47
C ASP A 315 14.04 2.63 18.62
N GLY A 316 13.79 2.32 17.33
CA GLY A 316 14.83 1.92 16.39
C GLY A 316 15.94 2.95 16.18
N VAL A 317 15.67 4.25 16.40
CA VAL A 317 16.64 5.33 16.27
C VAL A 317 17.72 5.30 17.39
N GLY A 318 17.46 4.58 18.46
CA GLY A 318 18.40 4.43 19.56
C GLY A 318 18.62 5.72 20.36
N THR A 319 19.86 6.19 20.45
CA THR A 319 20.22 7.45 21.17
C THR A 319 20.22 8.68 20.26
N ASP A 320 20.04 8.49 18.96
CA ASP A 320 20.11 9.59 18.00
C ASP A 320 18.84 10.44 18.03
N ILE A 321 18.98 11.68 17.59
CA ILE A 321 17.86 12.59 17.36
C ILE A 321 17.90 12.97 15.89
N ILE A 322 16.79 12.77 15.21
CA ILE A 322 16.61 13.16 13.83
C ILE A 322 15.57 14.28 13.80
N PHE A 323 15.84 15.32 13.05
CA PHE A 323 14.95 16.46 12.89
C PHE A 323 14.83 16.83 11.41
N GLY A 324 13.64 17.15 10.97
CA GLY A 324 13.34 17.61 9.62
C GLY A 324 12.05 17.06 9.05
N ASP A 325 11.86 17.29 7.75
CA ASP A 325 10.70 16.80 7.00
C ASP A 325 10.94 15.35 6.54
N LEU A 326 10.28 14.41 7.19
CA LEU A 326 10.41 12.99 6.87
C LEU A 326 9.82 12.66 5.49
N LYS A 327 8.85 13.42 5.01
CA LYS A 327 8.20 13.15 3.73
C LYS A 327 9.13 13.42 2.55
N GLU A 328 9.91 14.50 2.63
CA GLU A 328 10.94 14.83 1.64
C GLU A 328 12.23 14.03 1.87
N GLY A 329 12.52 13.76 3.14
CA GLY A 329 13.81 13.20 3.57
C GLY A 329 13.92 11.69 3.53
N TYR A 330 12.81 10.95 3.39
CA TYR A 330 12.85 9.49 3.37
C TYR A 330 11.76 8.90 2.48
N VAL A 331 12.16 8.01 1.58
CA VAL A 331 11.25 7.34 0.66
C VAL A 331 11.25 5.84 0.94
N TRP A 332 10.04 5.26 0.99
CA TRP A 332 9.81 3.83 1.05
C TRP A 332 8.99 3.37 -0.15
N ASN A 333 9.43 2.31 -0.84
CA ASN A 333 8.66 1.71 -1.93
C ASN A 333 8.29 0.26 -1.61
N PHE A 334 7.00 -0.07 -1.73
CA PHE A 334 6.54 -1.45 -1.78
C PHE A 334 6.56 -1.92 -3.23
N ALA A 335 7.60 -2.69 -3.60
CA ALA A 335 7.73 -3.28 -4.93
C ALA A 335 6.70 -4.39 -5.17
N LYS A 336 6.19 -4.99 -4.11
CA LYS A 336 5.07 -5.93 -4.09
C LYS A 336 4.30 -5.76 -2.79
N ASP A 337 2.99 -5.63 -2.92
CA ASP A 337 2.09 -5.51 -1.78
C ASP A 337 2.09 -6.77 -0.91
N VAL A 338 1.49 -6.66 0.27
CA VAL A 338 1.41 -7.76 1.23
C VAL A 338 0.61 -8.91 0.64
N GLU A 339 1.20 -10.08 0.60
CA GLU A 339 0.55 -11.34 0.25
C GLU A 339 0.41 -12.22 1.49
N VAL A 340 -0.68 -12.95 1.57
CA VAL A 340 -0.93 -13.91 2.66
C VAL A 340 -1.20 -15.28 2.07
N GLU A 341 -0.42 -16.25 2.50
CA GLU A 341 -0.53 -17.65 2.07
C GLU A 341 -0.58 -18.57 3.30
N SER A 342 -1.15 -19.75 3.13
CA SER A 342 -1.21 -20.79 4.17
C SER A 342 -0.68 -22.12 3.65
N ASP A 343 0.04 -22.85 4.49
CA ASP A 343 0.55 -24.18 4.21
C ASP A 343 0.45 -25.08 5.44
N ALA A 344 -0.24 -26.21 5.29
CA ALA A 344 -0.39 -27.21 6.35
C ALA A 344 0.72 -28.28 6.30
N SER A 345 1.45 -28.41 5.18
CA SER A 345 2.43 -29.48 4.98
C SER A 345 3.66 -29.33 5.88
N VAL A 346 4.07 -28.08 6.16
CA VAL A 346 5.26 -27.77 6.97
C VAL A 346 5.08 -28.21 8.44
N ALA A 347 3.86 -28.09 8.96
CA ALA A 347 3.52 -28.38 10.35
C ALA A 347 2.64 -29.65 10.51
N PHE A 348 2.72 -30.58 9.56
CA PHE A 348 1.89 -31.78 9.53
C PHE A 348 1.98 -32.61 10.84
N ARG A 349 3.17 -32.70 11.45
CA ARG A 349 3.39 -33.47 12.66
C ARG A 349 2.74 -32.88 13.91
N THR A 350 2.53 -31.57 13.92
CA THR A 350 1.89 -30.83 15.05
C THR A 350 0.40 -30.61 14.82
N GLY A 351 -0.11 -30.94 13.62
CA GLY A 351 -1.51 -30.66 13.26
C GLY A 351 -1.80 -29.17 13.15
N SER A 352 -0.78 -28.36 12.89
CA SER A 352 -0.86 -26.90 12.77
C SER A 352 -0.80 -26.49 11.31
N THR A 353 -1.28 -25.28 11.01
CA THR A 353 -1.11 -24.63 9.71
C THR A 353 -0.22 -23.42 9.86
N VAL A 354 0.72 -23.24 8.93
CA VAL A 354 1.62 -22.09 8.89
C VAL A 354 1.06 -21.05 7.94
N PHE A 355 0.91 -19.83 8.41
CA PHE A 355 0.52 -18.65 7.62
C PHE A 355 1.75 -17.80 7.38
N ARG A 356 1.92 -17.35 6.15
CA ARG A 356 3.00 -16.48 5.74
C ARG A 356 2.43 -15.17 5.20
N GLY A 357 2.76 -14.05 5.85
CA GLY A 357 2.63 -12.72 5.28
C GLY A 357 3.96 -12.31 4.66
N MET A 358 3.95 -11.90 3.40
CA MET A 358 5.13 -11.46 2.66
C MET A 358 4.84 -10.18 1.89
N ALA A 359 5.79 -9.25 1.92
CA ALA A 359 5.84 -8.08 1.05
C ALA A 359 7.26 -7.92 0.50
N LEU A 360 7.41 -7.20 -0.59
CA LEU A 360 8.71 -6.77 -1.09
C LEU A 360 8.79 -5.26 -0.97
N GLY A 361 9.86 -4.75 -0.39
CA GLY A 361 10.04 -3.30 -0.27
C GLY A 361 11.48 -2.92 0.04
N ASP A 362 11.77 -1.65 -0.18
CA ASP A 362 13.03 -1.00 0.17
C ASP A 362 12.76 0.46 0.54
N GLY A 363 13.64 1.01 1.35
CA GLY A 363 13.57 2.40 1.74
C GLY A 363 14.95 2.99 1.93
N LYS A 364 15.07 4.27 1.59
CA LYS A 364 16.33 5.02 1.71
C LYS A 364 16.08 6.47 2.07
N PRO A 365 17.00 7.10 2.83
CA PRO A 365 17.00 8.54 2.97
C PRO A 365 17.38 9.19 1.64
N THR A 366 16.73 10.29 1.32
CA THR A 366 16.95 11.08 0.09
C THR A 366 18.24 11.90 0.17
N GLY A 367 18.71 12.18 1.38
CA GLY A 367 19.88 13.03 1.64
C GLY A 367 19.55 14.51 1.80
N VAL A 368 18.28 14.90 1.68
CA VAL A 368 17.80 16.29 1.86
C VAL A 368 16.76 16.35 2.98
N GLY A 369 16.53 17.52 3.53
CA GLY A 369 15.43 17.78 4.47
C GLY A 369 15.55 17.12 5.86
N LEU A 370 16.61 16.38 6.15
CA LEU A 370 16.81 15.71 7.43
C LEU A 370 18.20 16.00 8.01
N VAL A 371 18.25 16.25 9.30
CA VAL A 371 19.49 16.35 10.07
C VAL A 371 19.50 15.33 11.20
N ARG A 372 20.64 14.68 11.41
CA ARG A 372 20.86 13.71 12.48
C ARG A 372 21.88 14.22 13.46
N PHE A 373 21.57 14.09 14.73
CA PHE A 373 22.50 14.35 15.82
C PHE A 373 22.70 13.10 16.66
N THR A 374 23.95 12.80 16.96
CA THR A 374 24.32 11.64 17.77
C THR A 374 24.72 12.07 19.17
N LYS A 375 24.59 11.14 20.11
CA LYS A 375 25.08 11.36 21.46
C LYS A 375 26.61 11.43 21.45
N ALA A 376 27.22 12.47 22.10
CA ALA A 376 28.68 12.59 22.20
C ALA A 376 29.29 11.34 22.85
N ALA A 377 30.42 10.87 22.29
CA ALA A 377 31.15 9.73 22.84
C ALA A 377 31.67 10.01 24.27
N SER A 378 31.93 8.93 24.99
CA SER A 378 32.41 8.98 26.37
C SER A 378 33.82 9.47 26.45
#